data_7d3c7698c5b3f48c54401881a169681d
#
_entry.id   7d3c7698c5b3f48c54401881a169681d
#
_cell.length_a   1.000
_cell.length_b   1.000
_cell.length_c   1.000
_cell.angle_alpha   90.00
_cell.angle_beta   90.00
_cell.angle_gamma   90.00
#
_symmetry.space_group_name_H-M   'P 1'
#
loop_
_entity.id
_entity.type
_entity.pdbx_description
1 polymer ?
#
loop_
_entity_poly.entity_id
_entity_poly.type
_entity_poly.pdbx_seq_one_letter_code
_entity_poly.pdbx_strand_id
1 'polypeptide(L)'
;MTQTQQLRRLAAQSATAFLVAVLCAFPLYIDKFSNLGVVKFTGICTVCWVFALWLGALAVVGAKPMPGRLPWKTDPGLWALGAVTASGVLSTVLSLSPAASFWGLGSYYGGCMMVLFTAAGYLAVRAFAPQKILNGLTFCVGVATAIVTVLYVLNIFNIDLIGTYVDTAVVERAQFFSTLGQKNFCSGFMAFALPLVFYAFLVARGVRHTLFYGVPAFFGGLALAVVDAEGLTLGIGAAVLVLICQKNFTTRTLRRLAVIGAFFFFHAGWMQYMRTHVYTQGGKPMLAALGHVAQLGFTACLAVWAVLWFALRGRELPLYKLGRALAAVIVLGGTVLTLLANFMPGFPSLGRLDDLLVFNDDWGTYRGTAWRITAESWLAQPVWRKLFGVGPGMMHTAVAQWAGADITERMRTFYAAHNEYLELLLTTGVAGLAAWLWFVIAHLRKAAHNWLRPGVAPVTLALVSYLAHAVISIRVSMIFPEIMLLFALLQVFCLQPEQEKNSATAEKPVRYGKGKKTKSAEPVQQPGLLRQWLPPIVAGIAMMAVCGAVSRVIFGFLF
;
A
#
# COMPACT_ATOMS: atom_id res chain seq x y z
N MET A 1 -33.00 -2.38 19.65
CA MET A 1 -32.41 -2.14 18.30
C MET A 1 -33.41 -2.56 17.24
N THR A 2 -33.65 -1.72 16.23
CA THR A 2 -34.48 -2.11 15.08
C THR A 2 -33.78 -3.15 14.23
N GLN A 3 -34.52 -3.94 13.46
CA GLN A 3 -33.96 -4.93 12.52
C GLN A 3 -32.91 -4.29 11.57
N THR A 4 -33.19 -3.12 11.05
CA THR A 4 -32.25 -2.37 10.18
C THR A 4 -30.95 -2.01 10.91
N GLN A 5 -31.00 -1.68 12.21
CA GLN A 5 -29.81 -1.39 13.01
C GLN A 5 -28.98 -2.67 13.26
N GLN A 6 -29.63 -3.81 13.47
CA GLN A 6 -28.94 -5.10 13.63
C GLN A 6 -28.22 -5.51 12.33
N LEU A 7 -28.90 -5.39 11.19
CA LEU A 7 -28.32 -5.70 9.89
C LEU A 7 -27.14 -4.77 9.53
N ARG A 8 -27.24 -3.47 9.84
CA ARG A 8 -26.10 -2.54 9.68
C ARG A 8 -24.92 -2.91 10.55
N ARG A 9 -25.17 -3.29 11.81
CA ARG A 9 -24.11 -3.74 12.73
C ARG A 9 -23.43 -4.99 12.19
N LEU A 10 -24.19 -5.97 11.70
CA LEU A 10 -23.67 -7.17 11.09
C LEU A 10 -22.82 -6.84 9.85
N ALA A 11 -23.31 -5.98 8.95
CA ALA A 11 -22.57 -5.54 7.78
C ALA A 11 -21.26 -4.81 8.13
N ALA A 12 -21.26 -3.97 9.18
CA ALA A 12 -20.07 -3.29 9.68
C ALA A 12 -19.04 -4.26 10.28
N GLN A 13 -19.51 -5.28 11.03
CA GLN A 13 -18.64 -6.34 11.57
C GLN A 13 -18.03 -7.17 10.44
N SER A 14 -18.83 -7.55 9.44
CA SER A 14 -18.36 -8.28 8.25
C SER A 14 -17.34 -7.45 7.45
N ALA A 15 -17.56 -6.14 7.30
CA ALA A 15 -16.60 -5.25 6.64
C ALA A 15 -15.28 -5.14 7.41
N THR A 16 -15.34 -5.17 8.75
CA THR A 16 -14.15 -5.20 9.59
C THR A 16 -13.38 -6.50 9.43
N ALA A 17 -14.07 -7.65 9.45
CA ALA A 17 -13.46 -8.96 9.22
C ALA A 17 -12.83 -9.07 7.83
N PHE A 18 -13.51 -8.56 6.80
CA PHE A 18 -13.00 -8.52 5.44
C PHE A 18 -11.72 -7.67 5.33
N LEU A 19 -11.67 -6.50 5.97
CA LEU A 19 -10.47 -5.67 5.99
C LEU A 19 -9.30 -6.37 6.70
N VAL A 20 -9.54 -7.10 7.78
CA VAL A 20 -8.52 -7.93 8.44
C VAL A 20 -8.11 -9.09 7.52
N ALA A 21 -9.06 -9.75 6.85
CA ALA A 21 -8.76 -10.82 5.91
C ALA A 21 -7.83 -10.35 4.79
N VAL A 22 -8.13 -9.21 4.17
CA VAL A 22 -7.36 -8.72 3.02
C VAL A 22 -6.08 -8.03 3.42
N LEU A 23 -6.09 -7.10 4.38
CA LEU A 23 -4.91 -6.28 4.73
C LEU A 23 -3.92 -7.00 5.66
N CYS A 24 -4.34 -8.10 6.32
CA CYS A 24 -3.51 -8.74 7.35
C CYS A 24 -3.33 -10.24 7.11
N ALA A 25 -4.40 -11.00 6.86
CA ALA A 25 -4.31 -12.44 6.68
C ALA A 25 -3.86 -12.83 5.26
N PHE A 26 -4.35 -12.12 4.24
CA PHE A 26 -4.00 -12.40 2.85
C PHE A 26 -2.50 -12.23 2.53
N PRO A 27 -1.76 -11.22 3.02
CA PRO A 27 -0.31 -11.19 2.87
C PRO A 27 0.40 -12.45 3.38
N LEU A 28 -0.14 -13.08 4.42
CA LEU A 28 0.39 -14.32 5.02
C LEU A 28 -0.10 -15.61 4.34
N TYR A 29 -1.12 -15.52 3.48
CA TYR A 29 -1.70 -16.67 2.80
C TYR A 29 -0.79 -17.15 1.69
N ILE A 30 -0.24 -18.35 1.80
CA ILE A 30 0.64 -18.99 0.83
C ILE A 30 0.45 -20.51 0.86
N ASP A 31 0.78 -21.17 -0.25
CA ASP A 31 0.99 -22.61 -0.33
C ASP A 31 2.47 -22.88 -0.59
N LYS A 32 2.90 -22.72 -1.85
CA LYS A 32 4.29 -22.89 -2.27
C LYS A 32 4.70 -21.71 -3.16
N PHE A 33 6.00 -21.50 -3.36
CA PHE A 33 6.44 -20.48 -4.32
C PHE A 33 6.15 -20.83 -5.77
N SER A 34 6.18 -22.11 -6.12
CA SER A 34 5.88 -22.59 -7.49
C SER A 34 4.47 -22.23 -7.98
N ASN A 35 3.48 -22.11 -7.10
CA ASN A 35 2.09 -21.77 -7.43
C ASN A 35 1.61 -20.42 -6.83
N LEU A 36 2.52 -19.62 -6.34
CA LEU A 36 2.24 -18.40 -5.57
C LEU A 36 1.23 -17.47 -6.27
N GLY A 37 1.44 -17.20 -7.56
CA GLY A 37 0.59 -16.29 -8.34
C GLY A 37 -0.86 -16.74 -8.39
N VAL A 38 -1.08 -18.01 -8.73
CA VAL A 38 -2.42 -18.62 -8.83
C VAL A 38 -3.12 -18.63 -7.47
N VAL A 39 -2.43 -19.11 -6.43
CA VAL A 39 -2.99 -19.24 -5.07
C VAL A 39 -3.37 -17.87 -4.51
N LYS A 40 -2.52 -16.85 -4.67
CA LYS A 40 -2.82 -15.49 -4.25
C LYS A 40 -4.00 -14.92 -5.01
N PHE A 41 -3.98 -14.99 -6.34
CA PHE A 41 -5.06 -14.44 -7.17
C PHE A 41 -6.40 -15.08 -6.88
N THR A 42 -6.47 -16.41 -6.89
CA THR A 42 -7.73 -17.13 -6.66
C THR A 42 -8.26 -16.92 -5.25
N GLY A 43 -7.36 -16.89 -4.25
CA GLY A 43 -7.70 -16.60 -2.86
C GLY A 43 -8.32 -15.21 -2.68
N ILE A 44 -7.67 -14.16 -3.17
CA ILE A 44 -8.20 -12.78 -3.04
C ILE A 44 -9.48 -12.57 -3.85
N CYS A 45 -9.54 -13.13 -5.05
CA CYS A 45 -10.73 -13.09 -5.89
C CYS A 45 -11.94 -13.69 -5.16
N THR A 46 -11.76 -14.90 -4.58
CA THR A 46 -12.81 -15.59 -3.83
C THR A 46 -13.25 -14.78 -2.60
N VAL A 47 -12.31 -14.28 -1.81
CA VAL A 47 -12.62 -13.45 -0.62
C VAL A 47 -13.44 -12.22 -1.01
N CYS A 48 -13.04 -11.50 -2.06
CA CYS A 48 -13.73 -10.30 -2.49
C CYS A 48 -15.13 -10.60 -3.03
N TRP A 49 -15.31 -11.64 -3.83
CA TRP A 49 -16.62 -12.01 -4.37
C TRP A 49 -17.56 -12.57 -3.29
N VAL A 50 -17.07 -13.46 -2.43
CA VAL A 50 -17.88 -14.00 -1.31
C VAL A 50 -18.35 -12.85 -0.41
N PHE A 51 -17.47 -11.90 -0.11
CA PHE A 51 -17.83 -10.74 0.69
C PHE A 51 -18.83 -9.81 -0.02
N ALA A 52 -18.64 -9.55 -1.32
CA ALA A 52 -19.58 -8.74 -2.10
C ALA A 52 -20.96 -9.39 -2.19
N LEU A 53 -21.03 -10.70 -2.43
CA LEU A 53 -22.28 -11.47 -2.45
C LEU A 53 -22.96 -11.49 -1.08
N TRP A 54 -22.21 -11.67 0.00
CA TRP A 54 -22.72 -11.60 1.37
C TRP A 54 -23.35 -10.25 1.69
N LEU A 55 -22.66 -9.14 1.35
CA LEU A 55 -23.22 -7.81 1.56
C LEU A 55 -24.41 -7.53 0.63
N GLY A 56 -24.39 -8.06 -0.59
CA GLY A 56 -25.55 -8.02 -1.48
C GLY A 56 -26.77 -8.71 -0.87
N ALA A 57 -26.59 -9.90 -0.31
CA ALA A 57 -27.65 -10.63 0.41
C ALA A 57 -28.16 -9.83 1.62
N LEU A 58 -27.28 -9.26 2.42
CA LEU A 58 -27.67 -8.38 3.54
C LEU A 58 -28.45 -7.14 3.05
N ALA A 59 -28.08 -6.56 1.90
CA ALA A 59 -28.77 -5.42 1.33
C ALA A 59 -30.20 -5.80 0.87
N VAL A 60 -30.38 -6.97 0.26
CA VAL A 60 -31.69 -7.50 -0.12
C VAL A 60 -32.59 -7.69 1.12
N VAL A 61 -32.05 -8.17 2.23
CA VAL A 61 -32.80 -8.35 3.50
C VAL A 61 -33.05 -7.01 4.22
N GLY A 62 -32.51 -5.88 3.72
CA GLY A 62 -32.77 -4.55 4.25
C GLY A 62 -31.59 -3.85 4.94
N ALA A 63 -30.36 -4.37 4.84
CA ALA A 63 -29.19 -3.63 5.26
C ALA A 63 -28.98 -2.43 4.33
N LYS A 64 -29.01 -1.22 4.88
CA LYS A 64 -28.77 0.00 4.10
C LYS A 64 -27.33 0.49 4.36
N PRO A 65 -26.63 1.01 3.33
CA PRO A 65 -25.36 1.71 3.53
C PRO A 65 -25.47 2.76 4.63
N MET A 66 -24.38 3.03 5.30
CA MET A 66 -24.34 4.12 6.27
C MET A 66 -24.63 5.45 5.56
N PRO A 67 -25.37 6.40 6.19
CA PRO A 67 -25.75 7.67 5.56
C PRO A 67 -24.54 8.43 5.01
N GLY A 68 -24.69 9.01 3.82
CA GLY A 68 -23.66 9.82 3.16
C GLY A 68 -22.44 9.04 2.63
N ARG A 69 -22.45 7.71 2.69
CA ARG A 69 -21.30 6.89 2.25
C ARG A 69 -21.18 6.76 0.74
N LEU A 70 -22.29 6.67 0.02
CA LEU A 70 -22.34 6.50 -1.42
C LEU A 70 -23.16 7.64 -2.09
N PRO A 71 -22.69 8.90 -2.01
CA PRO A 71 -23.39 10.02 -2.64
C PRO A 71 -23.04 10.09 -4.14
N TRP A 72 -23.58 9.17 -4.95
CA TRP A 72 -23.32 9.03 -6.38
C TRP A 72 -23.45 10.34 -7.18
N LYS A 73 -24.36 11.22 -6.79
CA LYS A 73 -24.60 12.48 -7.52
C LYS A 73 -23.49 13.52 -7.33
N THR A 74 -22.77 13.48 -6.22
CA THR A 74 -21.89 14.59 -5.79
C THR A 74 -20.44 14.20 -5.52
N ASP A 75 -20.10 12.90 -5.55
CA ASP A 75 -18.75 12.45 -5.24
C ASP A 75 -17.95 12.10 -6.51
N PRO A 76 -16.98 12.96 -6.90
CA PRO A 76 -16.15 12.70 -8.08
C PRO A 76 -15.30 11.42 -7.95
N GLY A 77 -15.00 10.96 -6.72
CA GLY A 77 -14.28 9.71 -6.51
C GLY A 77 -15.06 8.47 -6.92
N LEU A 78 -16.41 8.48 -6.76
CA LEU A 78 -17.27 7.39 -7.24
C LEU A 78 -17.41 7.39 -8.77
N TRP A 79 -17.51 8.56 -9.38
CA TRP A 79 -17.52 8.67 -10.84
C TRP A 79 -16.19 8.20 -11.44
N ALA A 80 -15.08 8.59 -10.81
CA ALA A 80 -13.74 8.16 -11.23
C ALA A 80 -13.56 6.63 -11.08
N LEU A 81 -14.08 6.02 -10.00
CA LEU A 81 -14.11 4.55 -9.86
C LEU A 81 -14.90 3.90 -11.00
N GLY A 82 -16.07 4.47 -11.32
CA GLY A 82 -16.87 4.01 -12.48
C GLY A 82 -16.10 4.11 -13.79
N ALA A 83 -15.38 5.22 -14.01
CA ALA A 83 -14.55 5.42 -15.20
C ALA A 83 -13.38 4.41 -15.29
N VAL A 84 -12.67 4.17 -14.16
CA VAL A 84 -11.62 3.13 -14.09
C VAL A 84 -12.17 1.75 -14.42
N THR A 85 -13.31 1.40 -13.83
CA THR A 85 -13.94 0.10 -14.07
C THR A 85 -14.40 -0.04 -15.53
N ALA A 86 -15.08 0.99 -16.05
CA ALA A 86 -15.56 1.00 -17.43
C ALA A 86 -14.42 0.95 -18.45
N SER A 87 -13.32 1.68 -18.21
CA SER A 87 -12.14 1.63 -19.08
C SER A 87 -11.47 0.26 -19.08
N GLY A 88 -11.37 -0.41 -17.92
CA GLY A 88 -10.84 -1.77 -17.82
C GLY A 88 -11.70 -2.78 -18.57
N VAL A 89 -13.03 -2.72 -18.43
CA VAL A 89 -13.97 -3.58 -19.16
C VAL A 89 -13.89 -3.33 -20.66
N LEU A 90 -13.96 -2.06 -21.08
CA LEU A 90 -13.91 -1.69 -22.50
C LEU A 90 -12.59 -2.12 -23.14
N SER A 91 -11.47 -1.87 -22.47
CA SER A 91 -10.16 -2.32 -22.95
C SER A 91 -10.06 -3.85 -23.06
N THR A 92 -10.71 -4.58 -22.16
CA THR A 92 -10.75 -6.05 -22.22
C THR A 92 -11.55 -6.55 -23.43
N VAL A 93 -12.72 -5.97 -23.69
CA VAL A 93 -13.55 -6.31 -24.87
C VAL A 93 -12.81 -6.03 -26.17
N LEU A 94 -12.05 -4.93 -26.22
CA LEU A 94 -11.25 -4.50 -27.39
C LEU A 94 -9.83 -5.08 -27.42
N SER A 95 -9.49 -5.99 -26.51
CA SER A 95 -8.11 -6.45 -26.32
C SER A 95 -7.60 -7.35 -27.45
N LEU A 96 -6.29 -7.59 -27.45
CA LEU A 96 -5.63 -8.56 -28.32
C LEU A 96 -6.16 -9.98 -28.10
N SER A 97 -6.53 -10.33 -26.86
CA SER A 97 -7.17 -11.59 -26.47
C SER A 97 -8.11 -11.33 -25.29
N PRO A 98 -9.44 -11.21 -25.52
CA PRO A 98 -10.42 -10.90 -24.47
C PRO A 98 -10.40 -11.88 -23.29
N ALA A 99 -10.29 -13.18 -23.55
CA ALA A 99 -10.25 -14.20 -22.50
C ALA A 99 -8.98 -14.09 -21.64
N ALA A 100 -7.81 -13.96 -22.26
CA ALA A 100 -6.54 -13.79 -21.53
C ALA A 100 -6.51 -12.46 -20.76
N SER A 101 -7.04 -11.38 -21.35
CA SER A 101 -7.16 -10.06 -20.71
C SER A 101 -8.14 -10.06 -19.55
N PHE A 102 -9.22 -10.83 -19.63
CA PHE A 102 -10.17 -10.96 -18.54
C PHE A 102 -9.51 -11.51 -17.27
N TRP A 103 -8.73 -12.59 -17.39
CA TRP A 103 -8.03 -13.22 -16.28
C TRP A 103 -6.67 -12.59 -15.95
N GLY A 104 -6.04 -11.91 -16.92
CA GLY A 104 -4.71 -11.36 -16.78
C GLY A 104 -3.60 -12.41 -16.81
N LEU A 105 -3.78 -13.47 -17.59
CA LEU A 105 -2.87 -14.63 -17.65
C LEU A 105 -1.45 -14.28 -18.10
N GLY A 106 -1.28 -13.18 -18.84
CA GLY A 106 0.03 -12.72 -19.35
C GLY A 106 0.80 -11.81 -18.39
N SER A 107 0.24 -11.41 -17.22
CA SER A 107 0.87 -10.42 -16.33
C SER A 107 0.31 -10.51 -14.91
N TYR A 108 0.86 -11.38 -14.09
CA TYR A 108 0.59 -11.48 -12.64
C TYR A 108 -0.90 -11.37 -12.25
N TYR A 109 -1.81 -11.85 -13.11
CA TYR A 109 -3.27 -11.78 -12.96
C TYR A 109 -3.81 -10.34 -12.82
N GLY A 110 -3.16 -9.39 -13.50
CA GLY A 110 -3.57 -7.97 -13.55
C GLY A 110 -4.74 -7.69 -14.51
N GLY A 111 -5.62 -8.67 -14.78
CA GLY A 111 -6.73 -8.60 -15.75
C GLY A 111 -7.97 -7.84 -15.27
N CYS A 112 -9.02 -7.85 -16.10
CA CYS A 112 -10.30 -7.19 -15.83
C CYS A 112 -10.96 -7.72 -14.55
N MET A 113 -10.85 -9.03 -14.27
CA MET A 113 -11.39 -9.64 -13.06
C MET A 113 -10.86 -8.95 -11.79
N MET A 114 -9.56 -8.61 -11.76
CA MET A 114 -8.98 -7.85 -10.64
C MET A 114 -9.62 -6.47 -10.50
N VAL A 115 -9.88 -5.76 -11.60
CA VAL A 115 -10.56 -4.45 -11.57
C VAL A 115 -11.97 -4.58 -11.01
N LEU A 116 -12.72 -5.60 -11.42
CA LEU A 116 -14.10 -5.81 -10.98
C LEU A 116 -14.21 -6.14 -9.49
N PHE A 117 -13.46 -7.11 -9.00
CA PHE A 117 -13.58 -7.49 -7.58
C PHE A 117 -12.99 -6.42 -6.64
N THR A 118 -11.98 -5.67 -7.07
CA THR A 118 -11.45 -4.55 -6.26
C THR A 118 -12.43 -3.38 -6.21
N ALA A 119 -13.14 -3.08 -7.30
CA ALA A 119 -14.19 -2.07 -7.31
C ALA A 119 -15.36 -2.48 -6.40
N ALA A 120 -15.77 -3.76 -6.44
CA ALA A 120 -16.80 -4.29 -5.53
C ALA A 120 -16.36 -4.20 -4.07
N GLY A 121 -15.13 -4.61 -3.74
CA GLY A 121 -14.55 -4.49 -2.42
C GLY A 121 -14.46 -3.03 -1.93
N TYR A 122 -14.05 -2.11 -2.79
CA TYR A 122 -14.04 -0.67 -2.50
C TYR A 122 -15.43 -0.17 -2.12
N LEU A 123 -16.46 -0.46 -2.92
CA LEU A 123 -17.84 -0.03 -2.66
C LEU A 123 -18.37 -0.61 -1.35
N ALA A 124 -18.10 -1.89 -1.10
CA ALA A 124 -18.51 -2.60 0.08
C ALA A 124 -17.89 -2.00 1.38
N VAL A 125 -16.58 -1.79 1.38
CA VAL A 125 -15.86 -1.17 2.50
C VAL A 125 -16.33 0.27 2.70
N ARG A 126 -16.45 1.04 1.64
CA ARG A 126 -16.93 2.42 1.73
C ARG A 126 -18.35 2.51 2.30
N ALA A 127 -19.24 1.57 1.92
CA ALA A 127 -20.61 1.54 2.39
C ALA A 127 -20.75 1.21 3.88
N PHE A 128 -19.96 0.26 4.38
CA PHE A 128 -20.24 -0.37 5.67
C PHE A 128 -19.09 -0.30 6.70
N ALA A 129 -17.85 -0.02 6.33
CA ALA A 129 -16.74 -0.01 7.29
C ALA A 129 -16.93 1.06 8.38
N PRO A 130 -16.70 0.71 9.67
CA PRO A 130 -16.83 1.67 10.76
C PRO A 130 -15.66 2.68 10.76
N GLN A 131 -15.93 3.93 11.19
CA GLN A 131 -14.88 4.97 11.27
C GLN A 131 -13.84 4.71 12.36
N LYS A 132 -14.20 3.99 13.42
CA LYS A 132 -13.30 3.72 14.55
C LYS A 132 -12.44 2.46 14.37
N ILE A 133 -12.15 2.06 13.14
CA ILE A 133 -11.43 0.81 12.83
C ILE A 133 -9.90 0.96 12.86
N LEU A 134 -9.37 2.18 12.74
CA LEU A 134 -7.96 2.43 12.44
C LEU A 134 -6.98 1.77 13.41
N ASN A 135 -7.16 1.96 14.72
CA ASN A 135 -6.17 1.52 15.72
C ASN A 135 -5.96 0.00 15.70
N GLY A 136 -7.06 -0.76 15.65
CA GLY A 136 -6.97 -2.21 15.59
C GLY A 136 -6.46 -2.70 14.24
N LEU A 137 -6.89 -2.07 13.14
CA LEU A 137 -6.40 -2.42 11.81
C LEU A 137 -4.90 -2.16 11.69
N THR A 138 -4.41 -1.01 12.18
CA THR A 138 -2.97 -0.69 12.20
C THR A 138 -2.18 -1.69 13.04
N PHE A 139 -2.74 -2.15 14.16
CA PHE A 139 -2.12 -3.21 14.96
C PHE A 139 -2.02 -4.52 14.17
N CYS A 140 -3.11 -4.96 13.54
CA CYS A 140 -3.12 -6.19 12.73
C CYS A 140 -2.15 -6.11 11.54
N VAL A 141 -2.11 -4.97 10.83
CA VAL A 141 -1.12 -4.73 9.77
C VAL A 141 0.31 -4.75 10.33
N GLY A 142 0.54 -4.20 11.52
CA GLY A 142 1.84 -4.23 12.19
C GLY A 142 2.29 -5.65 12.52
N VAL A 143 1.39 -6.50 12.99
CA VAL A 143 1.67 -7.93 13.24
C VAL A 143 1.98 -8.66 11.93
N ALA A 144 1.17 -8.47 10.88
CA ALA A 144 1.43 -9.05 9.57
C ALA A 144 2.79 -8.60 9.01
N THR A 145 3.11 -7.30 9.13
CA THR A 145 4.40 -6.73 8.74
C THR A 145 5.57 -7.41 9.48
N ALA A 146 5.45 -7.60 10.80
CA ALA A 146 6.49 -8.26 11.60
C ALA A 146 6.70 -9.71 11.15
N ILE A 147 5.61 -10.48 10.94
CA ILE A 147 5.68 -11.87 10.48
C ILE A 147 6.32 -11.95 9.09
N VAL A 148 5.84 -11.14 8.12
CA VAL A 148 6.40 -11.09 6.77
C VAL A 148 7.89 -10.75 6.81
N THR A 149 8.30 -9.80 7.65
CA THR A 149 9.70 -9.38 7.79
C THR A 149 10.56 -10.47 8.40
N VAL A 150 10.09 -11.14 9.45
CA VAL A 150 10.84 -12.25 10.09
C VAL A 150 11.03 -13.40 9.11
N LEU A 151 9.98 -13.81 8.40
CA LEU A 151 10.07 -14.85 7.38
C LEU A 151 11.02 -14.44 6.24
N TYR A 152 11.01 -13.16 5.85
CA TYR A 152 11.94 -12.63 4.85
C TYR A 152 13.40 -12.80 5.30
N VAL A 153 13.69 -12.43 6.55
CA VAL A 153 15.04 -12.58 7.13
C VAL A 153 15.46 -14.04 7.21
N LEU A 154 14.57 -14.94 7.66
CA LEU A 154 14.86 -16.37 7.70
C LEU A 154 15.19 -16.91 6.31
N ASN A 155 14.45 -16.50 5.28
CA ASN A 155 14.73 -16.91 3.91
C ASN A 155 16.07 -16.34 3.39
N ILE A 156 16.49 -15.13 3.80
CA ILE A 156 17.85 -14.62 3.49
C ILE A 156 18.94 -15.58 4.00
N PHE A 157 18.71 -16.20 5.16
CA PHE A 157 19.61 -17.21 5.73
C PHE A 157 19.34 -18.65 5.25
N ASN A 158 18.52 -18.81 4.17
CA ASN A 158 18.11 -20.11 3.62
C ASN A 158 17.36 -21.00 4.62
N ILE A 159 16.67 -20.40 5.59
CA ILE A 159 15.81 -21.11 6.53
C ILE A 159 14.37 -21.04 6.02
N ASP A 160 13.82 -22.17 5.61
CA ASP A 160 12.41 -22.31 5.19
C ASP A 160 11.57 -22.83 6.35
N LEU A 161 11.10 -21.93 7.20
CA LEU A 161 10.33 -22.27 8.40
C LEU A 161 8.97 -22.91 8.10
N ILE A 162 8.37 -22.56 6.97
CA ILE A 162 6.98 -22.94 6.62
C ILE A 162 6.88 -23.86 5.39
N GLY A 163 8.01 -24.36 4.87
CA GLY A 163 8.04 -25.34 3.79
C GLY A 163 7.64 -24.77 2.40
N THR A 164 7.93 -23.50 2.13
CA THR A 164 7.52 -22.83 0.88
C THR A 164 8.45 -23.11 -0.29
N TYR A 165 9.69 -23.58 -0.04
CA TYR A 165 10.67 -23.92 -1.08
C TYR A 165 10.50 -25.33 -1.65
N VAL A 166 9.47 -26.07 -1.23
CA VAL A 166 9.15 -27.35 -1.87
C VAL A 166 8.89 -27.11 -3.35
N ASP A 167 9.48 -27.92 -4.21
CA ASP A 167 9.42 -27.78 -5.68
C ASP A 167 10.12 -26.51 -6.24
N THR A 168 10.91 -25.78 -5.45
CA THR A 168 11.68 -24.63 -5.92
C THR A 168 13.15 -25.01 -6.04
N ALA A 169 13.71 -24.86 -7.25
CA ALA A 169 15.13 -25.13 -7.50
C ALA A 169 16.03 -24.26 -6.60
N VAL A 170 17.15 -24.82 -6.13
CA VAL A 170 18.05 -24.12 -5.19
C VAL A 170 18.54 -22.79 -5.77
N VAL A 171 18.80 -22.72 -7.07
CA VAL A 171 19.23 -21.51 -7.80
C VAL A 171 18.14 -20.42 -7.83
N GLU A 172 16.86 -20.79 -7.74
CA GLU A 172 15.74 -19.86 -7.79
C GLU A 172 15.36 -19.34 -6.40
N ARG A 173 15.74 -20.02 -5.32
CA ARG A 173 15.38 -19.64 -3.94
C ARG A 173 15.79 -18.21 -3.59
N ALA A 174 16.89 -17.72 -4.14
CA ALA A 174 17.36 -16.35 -3.96
C ALA A 174 16.44 -15.27 -4.55
N GLN A 175 15.38 -15.65 -5.27
CA GLN A 175 14.38 -14.74 -5.84
C GLN A 175 13.09 -14.68 -5.01
N PHE A 176 12.89 -15.62 -4.09
CA PHE A 176 11.65 -15.79 -3.34
C PHE A 176 11.87 -15.64 -1.83
N PHE A 177 11.10 -14.73 -1.22
CA PHE A 177 11.22 -14.40 0.19
C PHE A 177 9.85 -14.27 0.84
N SER A 178 9.74 -14.69 2.09
CA SER A 178 8.55 -14.57 2.93
C SER A 178 7.33 -15.27 2.29
N THR A 179 6.15 -14.79 2.59
CA THR A 179 4.87 -15.28 2.05
C THR A 179 4.41 -14.53 0.81
N LEU A 180 5.15 -13.51 0.38
CA LEU A 180 4.82 -12.68 -0.78
C LEU A 180 5.66 -13.01 -2.01
N GLY A 181 6.74 -13.79 -1.84
CA GLY A 181 7.60 -14.24 -2.93
C GLY A 181 8.62 -13.18 -3.33
N GLN A 182 8.53 -12.65 -4.55
CA GLN A 182 9.54 -11.76 -5.09
C GLN A 182 9.71 -10.48 -4.25
N LYS A 183 10.96 -9.97 -4.16
CA LYS A 183 11.30 -8.74 -3.42
C LYS A 183 10.42 -7.53 -3.77
N ASN A 184 10.02 -7.38 -5.05
CA ASN A 184 9.15 -6.29 -5.49
C ASN A 184 7.73 -6.40 -4.92
N PHE A 185 7.22 -7.62 -4.71
CA PHE A 185 5.90 -7.83 -4.08
C PHE A 185 5.96 -7.53 -2.58
N CYS A 186 7.04 -7.98 -1.90
CA CYS A 186 7.30 -7.62 -0.52
C CYS A 186 7.41 -6.10 -0.36
N SER A 187 8.11 -5.41 -1.28
CA SER A 187 8.25 -3.95 -1.24
C SER A 187 6.92 -3.23 -1.47
N GLY A 188 6.05 -3.74 -2.35
CA GLY A 188 4.70 -3.20 -2.56
C GLY A 188 3.82 -3.28 -1.32
N PHE A 189 3.85 -4.41 -0.60
CA PHE A 189 3.19 -4.55 0.70
C PHE A 189 3.78 -3.58 1.74
N MET A 190 5.11 -3.54 1.86
CA MET A 190 5.79 -2.66 2.81
C MET A 190 5.57 -1.18 2.50
N ALA A 191 5.41 -0.81 1.22
CA ALA A 191 5.18 0.57 0.81
C ALA A 191 3.91 1.17 1.41
N PHE A 192 2.83 0.39 1.61
CA PHE A 192 1.65 0.89 2.29
C PHE A 192 1.63 0.53 3.79
N ALA A 193 2.16 -0.61 4.19
CA ALA A 193 2.09 -1.08 5.57
C ALA A 193 2.98 -0.26 6.51
N LEU A 194 4.22 0.05 6.11
CA LEU A 194 5.16 0.79 6.95
C LEU A 194 4.70 2.20 7.31
N PRO A 195 4.16 3.04 6.39
CA PRO A 195 3.62 4.34 6.78
C PRO A 195 2.49 4.26 7.80
N LEU A 196 1.61 3.24 7.73
CA LEU A 196 0.57 3.02 8.74
C LEU A 196 1.18 2.72 10.11
N VAL A 197 2.12 1.80 10.17
CA VAL A 197 2.82 1.35 11.39
C VAL A 197 3.64 2.51 11.98
N PHE A 198 4.44 3.18 11.17
CA PHE A 198 5.27 4.30 11.61
C PHE A 198 4.43 5.46 12.10
N TYR A 199 3.34 5.82 11.39
CA TYR A 199 2.48 6.91 11.83
C TYR A 199 1.84 6.64 13.19
N ALA A 200 1.41 5.42 13.46
CA ALA A 200 0.87 5.03 14.77
C ALA A 200 1.91 5.25 15.89
N PHE A 201 3.17 4.90 15.65
CA PHE A 201 4.26 5.17 16.56
C PHE A 201 4.54 6.69 16.70
N LEU A 202 4.52 7.44 15.59
CA LEU A 202 4.76 8.90 15.60
C LEU A 202 3.76 9.66 16.46
N VAL A 203 2.49 9.26 16.46
CA VAL A 203 1.42 9.96 17.19
C VAL A 203 1.11 9.36 18.56
N ALA A 204 1.67 8.19 18.91
CA ALA A 204 1.40 7.49 20.17
C ALA A 204 1.65 8.40 21.38
N ARG A 205 0.78 8.37 22.39
CA ARG A 205 0.89 9.15 23.63
C ARG A 205 0.96 8.23 24.84
N GLY A 206 1.81 8.57 25.80
CA GLY A 206 2.07 7.77 26.98
C GLY A 206 2.98 6.55 26.70
N VAL A 207 3.60 6.02 27.75
CA VAL A 207 4.61 4.96 27.67
C VAL A 207 4.02 3.68 27.07
N ARG A 208 2.85 3.24 27.53
CA ARG A 208 2.21 2.00 27.05
C ARG A 208 1.97 1.99 25.54
N HIS A 209 1.36 3.07 24.99
CA HIS A 209 1.11 3.15 23.55
C HIS A 209 2.41 3.30 22.75
N THR A 210 3.41 4.01 23.30
CA THR A 210 4.71 4.16 22.66
C THR A 210 5.43 2.82 22.55
N LEU A 211 5.42 2.00 23.59
CA LEU A 211 5.99 0.65 23.55
C LEU A 211 5.17 -0.26 22.63
N PHE A 212 3.84 -0.21 22.72
CA PHE A 212 2.95 -1.03 21.92
C PHE A 212 3.13 -0.83 20.41
N TYR A 213 3.19 0.43 19.94
CA TYR A 213 3.45 0.72 18.53
C TYR A 213 4.95 0.76 18.19
N GLY A 214 5.83 0.83 19.18
CA GLY A 214 7.28 0.76 19.01
C GLY A 214 7.76 -0.60 18.54
N VAL A 215 7.13 -1.68 18.99
CA VAL A 215 7.48 -3.06 18.55
C VAL A 215 7.24 -3.24 17.04
N PRO A 216 6.04 -2.98 16.48
CA PRO A 216 5.86 -3.02 15.02
C PRO A 216 6.78 -2.05 14.27
N ALA A 217 7.04 -0.86 14.81
CA ALA A 217 7.95 0.11 14.19
C ALA A 217 9.41 -0.39 14.16
N PHE A 218 9.85 -1.14 15.17
CA PHE A 218 11.16 -1.80 15.19
C PHE A 218 11.29 -2.83 14.06
N PHE A 219 10.29 -3.71 13.89
CA PHE A 219 10.25 -4.64 12.76
C PHE A 219 10.10 -3.91 11.41
N GLY A 220 9.42 -2.76 11.36
CA GLY A 220 9.40 -1.90 10.19
C GLY A 220 10.77 -1.36 9.80
N GLY A 221 11.60 -0.99 10.79
CA GLY A 221 13.00 -0.62 10.58
C GLY A 221 13.82 -1.79 10.02
N LEU A 222 13.57 -3.02 10.49
CA LEU A 222 14.17 -4.24 9.94
C LEU A 222 13.73 -4.46 8.49
N ALA A 223 12.42 -4.32 8.19
CA ALA A 223 11.91 -4.45 6.82
C ALA A 223 12.61 -3.50 5.85
N LEU A 224 12.77 -2.22 6.23
CA LEU A 224 13.52 -1.23 5.42
C LEU A 224 14.98 -1.64 5.18
N ALA A 225 15.62 -2.31 6.15
CA ALA A 225 17.01 -2.73 6.04
C ALA A 225 17.21 -4.01 5.20
N VAL A 226 16.19 -4.86 5.08
CA VAL A 226 16.34 -6.17 4.43
C VAL A 226 15.66 -6.28 3.08
N VAL A 227 14.56 -5.53 2.86
CA VAL A 227 13.84 -5.57 1.57
C VAL A 227 14.61 -4.77 0.53
N ASP A 228 15.21 -5.49 -0.41
CA ASP A 228 16.09 -4.95 -1.45
C ASP A 228 15.29 -4.47 -2.67
N ALA A 229 14.60 -3.32 -2.52
CA ALA A 229 13.84 -2.75 -3.62
C ALA A 229 13.84 -1.21 -3.57
N GLU A 230 14.30 -0.57 -4.65
CA GLU A 230 14.37 0.89 -4.76
C GLU A 230 12.98 1.54 -4.63
N GLY A 231 11.92 0.85 -5.10
CA GLY A 231 10.54 1.32 -4.99
C GLY A 231 10.10 1.58 -3.56
N LEU A 232 10.53 0.74 -2.61
CA LEU A 232 10.22 0.95 -1.19
C LEU A 232 10.86 2.24 -0.68
N THR A 233 12.11 2.49 -1.02
CA THR A 233 12.84 3.70 -0.62
C THR A 233 12.18 4.95 -1.19
N LEU A 234 11.83 4.92 -2.49
CA LEU A 234 11.11 6.01 -3.15
C LEU A 234 9.75 6.27 -2.48
N GLY A 235 9.01 5.20 -2.19
CA GLY A 235 7.70 5.29 -1.54
C GLY A 235 7.78 5.90 -0.14
N ILE A 236 8.64 5.38 0.72
CA ILE A 236 8.82 5.90 2.09
C ILE A 236 9.34 7.33 2.06
N GLY A 237 10.28 7.65 1.16
CA GLY A 237 10.78 9.01 0.94
C GLY A 237 9.65 9.98 0.60
N ALA A 238 8.77 9.63 -0.35
CA ALA A 238 7.60 10.42 -0.72
C ALA A 238 6.63 10.63 0.46
N ALA A 239 6.35 9.58 1.25
CA ALA A 239 5.52 9.70 2.44
C ALA A 239 6.14 10.64 3.49
N VAL A 240 7.45 10.56 3.72
CA VAL A 240 8.16 11.47 4.64
C VAL A 240 8.12 12.90 4.13
N LEU A 241 8.33 13.15 2.82
CA LEU A 241 8.24 14.49 2.23
C LEU A 241 6.82 15.09 2.42
N VAL A 242 5.76 14.29 2.23
CA VAL A 242 4.40 14.77 2.51
C VAL A 242 4.20 15.04 4.00
N LEU A 243 4.69 14.17 4.89
CA LEU A 243 4.55 14.32 6.34
C LEU A 243 5.19 15.61 6.86
N ILE A 244 6.43 15.89 6.45
CA ILE A 244 7.17 17.07 6.94
C ILE A 244 6.56 18.41 6.48
N CYS A 245 5.78 18.39 5.40
CA CYS A 245 5.05 19.55 4.89
C CYS A 245 3.78 19.89 5.69
N GLN A 246 3.31 18.99 6.55
CA GLN A 246 2.02 19.14 7.22
C GLN A 246 2.11 20.04 8.46
N LYS A 247 1.05 20.84 8.69
CA LYS A 247 1.00 21.79 9.84
C LYS A 247 1.20 21.13 11.21
N ASN A 248 0.86 19.85 11.34
CA ASN A 248 1.03 19.07 12.56
C ASN A 248 2.40 18.37 12.67
N PHE A 249 3.34 18.66 11.76
CA PHE A 249 4.73 18.21 11.89
C PHE A 249 5.46 19.08 12.93
N THR A 250 5.91 18.42 14.01
CA THR A 250 6.50 19.08 15.19
C THR A 250 7.84 18.45 15.56
N THR A 251 8.56 19.09 16.46
CA THR A 251 9.80 18.54 17.07
C THR A 251 9.59 17.17 17.72
N ARG A 252 8.38 16.90 18.26
CA ARG A 252 8.04 15.57 18.76
C ARG A 252 8.00 14.53 17.64
N THR A 253 7.36 14.86 16.51
CA THR A 253 7.30 13.97 15.36
C THR A 253 8.69 13.72 14.81
N LEU A 254 9.54 14.76 14.72
CA LEU A 254 10.93 14.62 14.28
C LEU A 254 11.75 13.72 15.21
N ARG A 255 11.62 13.87 16.54
CA ARG A 255 12.29 12.97 17.50
C ARG A 255 11.91 11.50 17.28
N ARG A 256 10.65 11.23 16.99
CA ARG A 256 10.19 9.86 16.75
C ARG A 256 10.62 9.32 15.38
N LEU A 257 10.69 10.18 14.37
CA LEU A 257 11.34 9.83 13.10
C LEU A 257 12.81 9.47 13.29
N ALA A 258 13.53 10.21 14.14
CA ALA A 258 14.91 9.86 14.49
C ALA A 258 15.01 8.47 15.16
N VAL A 259 14.04 8.09 16.01
CA VAL A 259 13.99 6.72 16.58
C VAL A 259 13.75 5.66 15.48
N ILE A 260 12.84 5.91 14.53
CA ILE A 260 12.63 5.01 13.38
C ILE A 260 13.93 4.90 12.56
N GLY A 261 14.61 6.02 12.30
CA GLY A 261 15.92 6.04 11.66
C GLY A 261 16.97 5.23 12.43
N ALA A 262 16.99 5.35 13.77
CA ALA A 262 17.87 4.55 14.62
C ALA A 262 17.56 3.04 14.50
N PHE A 263 16.29 2.64 14.48
CA PHE A 263 15.91 1.25 14.23
C PHE A 263 16.42 0.76 12.87
N PHE A 264 16.23 1.56 11.83
CA PHE A 264 16.73 1.24 10.48
C PHE A 264 18.26 1.05 10.47
N PHE A 265 19.03 2.01 10.97
CA PHE A 265 20.49 1.92 10.95
C PHE A 265 21.03 0.82 11.85
N PHE A 266 20.39 0.54 12.99
CA PHE A 266 20.71 -0.62 13.83
C PHE A 266 20.60 -1.92 13.03
N HIS A 267 19.49 -2.13 12.33
CA HIS A 267 19.27 -3.32 11.52
C HIS A 267 20.17 -3.38 10.28
N ALA A 268 20.43 -2.25 9.63
CA ALA A 268 21.35 -2.18 8.50
C ALA A 268 22.78 -2.59 8.91
N GLY A 269 23.24 -2.12 10.08
CA GLY A 269 24.52 -2.52 10.65
C GLY A 269 24.56 -4.02 11.01
N TRP A 270 23.48 -4.51 11.65
CA TRP A 270 23.35 -5.92 11.98
C TRP A 270 23.37 -6.80 10.71
N MET A 271 22.62 -6.46 9.70
CA MET A 271 22.57 -7.20 8.43
C MET A 271 23.91 -7.16 7.69
N GLN A 272 24.62 -6.03 7.71
CA GLN A 272 25.97 -5.95 7.16
C GLN A 272 26.94 -6.89 7.89
N TYR A 273 26.90 -6.91 9.22
CA TYR A 273 27.69 -7.84 10.03
C TYR A 273 27.38 -9.30 9.68
N MET A 274 26.08 -9.67 9.64
CA MET A 274 25.66 -11.03 9.33
C MET A 274 26.09 -11.46 7.92
N ARG A 275 26.00 -10.58 6.93
CA ARG A 275 26.45 -10.87 5.54
C ARG A 275 27.94 -11.12 5.41
N THR A 276 28.75 -10.52 6.26
CA THR A 276 30.20 -10.72 6.25
C THR A 276 30.64 -12.00 6.98
N HIS A 277 29.80 -12.53 7.88
CA HIS A 277 30.14 -13.67 8.74
C HIS A 277 29.30 -14.92 8.52
N VAL A 278 28.11 -14.77 7.90
CA VAL A 278 27.16 -15.87 7.67
C VAL A 278 26.73 -15.86 6.21
N TYR A 279 26.54 -17.06 5.64
CA TYR A 279 25.98 -17.17 4.29
C TYR A 279 24.59 -16.58 4.21
N THR A 280 24.35 -15.74 3.20
CA THR A 280 23.05 -15.14 2.91
C THR A 280 22.68 -15.32 1.45
N GLN A 281 21.38 -15.56 1.18
CA GLN A 281 20.82 -15.56 -0.18
C GLN A 281 20.46 -14.13 -0.62
N GLY A 282 20.36 -13.94 -1.94
CA GLY A 282 19.93 -12.69 -2.55
C GLY A 282 21.04 -11.67 -2.76
N GLY A 283 20.73 -10.64 -3.53
CA GLY A 283 21.64 -9.55 -3.87
C GLY A 283 22.00 -8.67 -2.68
N LYS A 284 22.88 -7.70 -2.89
CA LYS A 284 23.18 -6.66 -1.89
C LYS A 284 22.03 -5.67 -1.88
N PRO A 285 21.26 -5.50 -0.78
CA PRO A 285 20.24 -4.46 -0.73
C PRO A 285 20.84 -3.09 -1.01
N MET A 286 20.14 -2.24 -1.78
CA MET A 286 20.56 -0.86 -2.03
C MET A 286 20.85 -0.12 -0.72
N LEU A 287 19.98 -0.30 0.29
CA LEU A 287 20.15 0.30 1.60
C LEU A 287 21.19 -0.42 2.48
N ALA A 288 21.60 -1.65 2.17
CA ALA A 288 22.70 -2.30 2.87
C ALA A 288 24.07 -1.69 2.52
N ALA A 289 24.17 -0.95 1.39
CA ALA A 289 25.33 -0.10 1.15
C ALA A 289 25.50 0.96 2.25
N LEU A 290 24.40 1.38 2.92
CA LEU A 290 24.43 2.21 4.11
C LEU A 290 24.91 1.48 5.37
N GLY A 291 25.03 0.15 5.34
CA GLY A 291 25.56 -0.63 6.46
C GLY A 291 26.98 -0.21 6.86
N HIS A 292 27.79 0.24 5.90
CA HIS A 292 29.13 0.79 6.18
C HIS A 292 29.09 2.10 6.97
N VAL A 293 28.01 2.87 6.86
CA VAL A 293 27.78 4.11 7.62
C VAL A 293 26.70 3.94 8.69
N ALA A 294 26.27 2.70 8.93
CA ALA A 294 25.16 2.40 9.85
C ALA A 294 25.44 2.92 11.27
N GLN A 295 26.66 2.76 11.76
CA GLN A 295 27.05 3.22 13.08
C GLN A 295 26.98 4.75 13.19
N LEU A 296 27.45 5.45 12.16
CA LEU A 296 27.35 6.92 12.08
C LEU A 296 25.89 7.36 11.99
N GLY A 297 25.10 6.72 11.13
CA GLY A 297 23.67 7.00 10.99
C GLY A 297 22.89 6.75 12.28
N PHE A 298 23.15 5.64 12.97
CA PHE A 298 22.56 5.33 14.28
C PHE A 298 22.90 6.40 15.31
N THR A 299 24.18 6.75 15.43
CA THR A 299 24.66 7.79 16.37
C THR A 299 24.05 9.15 16.04
N ALA A 300 23.99 9.52 14.75
CA ALA A 300 23.37 10.77 14.31
C ALA A 300 21.87 10.84 14.67
N CYS A 301 21.13 9.76 14.47
CA CYS A 301 19.72 9.67 14.85
C CYS A 301 19.52 9.82 16.37
N LEU A 302 20.36 9.17 17.16
CA LEU A 302 20.32 9.31 18.63
C LEU A 302 20.70 10.73 19.07
N ALA A 303 21.71 11.33 18.43
CA ALA A 303 22.11 12.72 18.71
C ALA A 303 20.98 13.71 18.40
N VAL A 304 20.32 13.59 17.24
CA VAL A 304 19.14 14.41 16.89
C VAL A 304 18.03 14.22 17.93
N TRP A 305 17.74 12.97 18.31
CA TRP A 305 16.76 12.69 19.35
C TRP A 305 17.12 13.34 20.67
N ALA A 306 18.36 13.19 21.15
CA ALA A 306 18.85 13.73 22.42
C ALA A 306 18.85 15.27 22.41
N VAL A 307 19.39 15.90 21.37
CA VAL A 307 19.43 17.38 21.24
C VAL A 307 18.00 17.93 21.28
N LEU A 308 17.08 17.37 20.49
CA LEU A 308 15.69 17.84 20.50
C LEU A 308 14.98 17.58 21.82
N TRP A 309 15.39 16.54 22.58
CA TRP A 309 14.82 16.26 23.89
C TRP A 309 15.33 17.24 24.95
N PHE A 310 16.66 17.37 25.08
CA PHE A 310 17.29 18.16 26.14
C PHE A 310 17.22 19.66 25.86
N ALA A 311 17.51 20.11 24.63
CA ALA A 311 17.50 21.55 24.28
C ALA A 311 16.08 22.13 24.32
N LEU A 312 15.09 21.38 23.91
CA LEU A 312 13.69 21.84 23.85
C LEU A 312 12.89 21.49 25.11
N ARG A 313 13.49 20.75 26.07
CA ARG A 313 12.83 20.34 27.31
C ARG A 313 11.40 19.80 27.11
N GLY A 314 11.20 19.03 26.03
CA GLY A 314 9.91 18.45 25.67
C GLY A 314 8.92 19.40 24.99
N ARG A 315 9.28 20.66 24.70
CA ARG A 315 8.40 21.59 23.96
C ARG A 315 8.14 21.08 22.54
N GLU A 316 6.89 21.20 22.12
CA GLU A 316 6.45 20.83 20.76
C GLU A 316 6.41 22.09 19.88
N LEU A 317 7.48 22.33 19.10
CA LEU A 317 7.55 23.42 18.15
C LEU A 317 7.11 22.98 16.75
N PRO A 318 6.35 23.78 16.00
CA PRO A 318 5.95 23.47 14.65
C PRO A 318 7.14 23.60 13.69
N LEU A 319 7.42 22.55 12.92
CA LEU A 319 8.55 22.48 11.96
C LEU A 319 8.10 22.49 10.49
N TYR A 320 6.81 22.57 10.21
CA TYR A 320 6.28 22.40 8.86
C TYR A 320 6.79 23.43 7.84
N LYS A 321 7.15 24.67 8.27
CA LYS A 321 7.72 25.67 7.37
C LYS A 321 9.11 25.24 6.88
N LEU A 322 9.95 24.79 7.83
CA LEU A 322 11.26 24.21 7.50
C LEU A 322 11.11 22.95 6.66
N GLY A 323 10.16 22.07 7.02
CA GLY A 323 9.85 20.86 6.25
C GLY A 323 9.46 21.17 4.80
N ARG A 324 8.63 22.20 4.56
CA ARG A 324 8.27 22.63 3.20
C ARG A 324 9.45 23.19 2.42
N ALA A 325 10.30 24.00 3.06
CA ALA A 325 11.50 24.51 2.42
C ALA A 325 12.44 23.35 2.02
N LEU A 326 12.67 22.41 2.94
CA LEU A 326 13.48 21.23 2.67
C LEU A 326 12.88 20.36 1.55
N ALA A 327 11.58 20.09 1.59
CA ALA A 327 10.90 19.34 0.54
C ALA A 327 10.99 20.03 -0.82
N ALA A 328 10.84 21.36 -0.87
CA ALA A 328 11.01 22.14 -2.10
C ALA A 328 12.46 22.03 -2.64
N VAL A 329 13.46 22.14 -1.79
CA VAL A 329 14.87 21.98 -2.19
C VAL A 329 15.14 20.57 -2.73
N ILE A 330 14.66 19.54 -2.05
CA ILE A 330 14.84 18.14 -2.50
C ILE A 330 14.15 17.91 -3.85
N VAL A 331 12.88 18.30 -3.98
CA VAL A 331 12.11 18.05 -5.21
C VAL A 331 12.63 18.89 -6.37
N LEU A 332 12.78 20.20 -6.17
CA LEU A 332 13.27 21.10 -7.24
C LEU A 332 14.73 20.81 -7.59
N GLY A 333 15.59 20.64 -6.59
CA GLY A 333 17.00 20.31 -6.81
C GLY A 333 17.17 18.97 -7.50
N GLY A 334 16.46 17.93 -7.05
CA GLY A 334 16.45 16.62 -7.69
C GLY A 334 15.95 16.69 -9.14
N THR A 335 14.85 17.40 -9.38
CA THR A 335 14.34 17.61 -10.75
C THR A 335 15.34 18.31 -11.64
N VAL A 336 15.93 19.43 -11.18
CA VAL A 336 16.93 20.19 -11.95
C VAL A 336 18.15 19.32 -12.24
N LEU A 337 18.69 18.61 -11.24
CA LEU A 337 19.83 17.71 -11.44
C LEU A 337 19.53 16.60 -12.46
N THR A 338 18.35 15.99 -12.38
CA THR A 338 17.92 14.97 -13.34
C THR A 338 17.83 15.55 -14.77
N LEU A 339 17.25 16.74 -14.93
CA LEU A 339 17.16 17.38 -16.23
C LEU A 339 18.55 17.74 -16.78
N LEU A 340 19.43 18.29 -15.95
CA LEU A 340 20.80 18.62 -16.38
C LEU A 340 21.58 17.37 -16.75
N ALA A 341 21.50 16.30 -15.96
CA ALA A 341 22.22 15.05 -16.20
C ALA A 341 21.78 14.34 -17.50
N ASN A 342 20.52 14.52 -17.93
CA ASN A 342 20.00 13.85 -19.14
C ASN A 342 19.99 14.72 -20.39
N PHE A 343 19.92 16.06 -20.27
CA PHE A 343 19.70 16.95 -21.42
C PHE A 343 20.80 18.00 -21.62
N MET A 344 21.72 18.19 -20.65
CA MET A 344 22.82 19.14 -20.82
C MET A 344 24.07 18.44 -21.35
N PRO A 345 24.52 18.74 -22.61
CA PRO A 345 25.75 18.16 -23.13
C PRO A 345 26.98 18.54 -22.27
N GLY A 346 27.80 17.55 -21.94
CA GLY A 346 29.00 17.75 -21.13
C GLY A 346 28.75 17.99 -19.64
N PHE A 347 27.54 17.69 -19.13
CA PHE A 347 27.27 17.72 -17.69
C PHE A 347 28.23 16.77 -16.96
N PRO A 348 28.92 17.21 -15.89
CA PRO A 348 29.90 16.38 -15.20
C PRO A 348 29.24 15.19 -14.52
N SER A 349 29.94 14.05 -14.49
CA SER A 349 29.49 12.88 -13.75
C SER A 349 29.36 13.21 -12.26
N LEU A 350 28.25 12.80 -11.69
CA LEU A 350 27.96 12.88 -10.26
C LEU A 350 28.35 11.58 -9.51
N GLY A 351 29.13 10.72 -10.17
CA GLY A 351 29.56 9.45 -9.62
C GLY A 351 28.38 8.50 -9.40
N ARG A 352 28.20 7.97 -8.18
CA ARG A 352 27.10 7.04 -7.88
C ARG A 352 25.69 7.61 -8.04
N LEU A 353 25.55 8.92 -8.12
CA LEU A 353 24.25 9.54 -8.39
C LEU A 353 23.84 9.40 -9.85
N ASP A 354 24.79 9.14 -10.77
CA ASP A 354 24.47 8.88 -12.16
C ASP A 354 23.59 7.63 -12.32
N ASP A 355 23.84 6.59 -11.54
CA ASP A 355 23.02 5.37 -11.53
C ASP A 355 21.53 5.64 -11.18
N LEU A 356 21.27 6.77 -10.50
CA LEU A 356 19.92 7.18 -10.12
C LEU A 356 19.33 8.22 -11.08
N LEU A 357 20.15 9.17 -11.56
CA LEU A 357 19.69 10.38 -12.26
C LEU A 357 19.77 10.29 -13.76
N VAL A 358 20.69 9.47 -14.33
CA VAL A 358 20.88 9.33 -15.78
C VAL A 358 20.03 8.19 -16.32
N PHE A 359 18.99 8.53 -17.10
CA PHE A 359 18.10 7.54 -17.70
C PHE A 359 18.71 6.98 -19.00
N ASN A 360 19.07 5.71 -18.97
CA ASN A 360 19.53 4.91 -20.09
C ASN A 360 18.88 3.52 -20.08
N ASP A 361 19.18 2.68 -21.04
CA ASP A 361 18.62 1.34 -21.16
C ASP A 361 18.92 0.44 -19.94
N ASP A 362 20.07 0.62 -19.31
CA ASP A 362 20.48 -0.18 -18.12
C ASP A 362 19.95 0.40 -16.81
N TRP A 363 19.34 1.59 -16.83
CA TRP A 363 18.83 2.25 -15.64
C TRP A 363 17.90 1.35 -14.81
N GLY A 364 18.12 1.35 -13.49
CA GLY A 364 17.25 0.64 -12.56
C GLY A 364 17.18 -0.88 -12.81
N THR A 365 18.30 -1.51 -13.20
CA THR A 365 18.36 -2.93 -13.54
C THR A 365 17.47 -3.24 -14.76
N TYR A 366 17.74 -2.55 -15.88
CA TYR A 366 17.04 -2.64 -17.17
C TYR A 366 15.59 -2.11 -17.20
N ARG A 367 15.15 -1.36 -16.20
CA ARG A 367 13.85 -0.67 -16.26
C ARG A 367 13.80 0.37 -17.38
N GLY A 368 14.94 1.06 -17.66
CA GLY A 368 15.04 1.97 -18.80
C GLY A 368 14.66 1.29 -20.11
N THR A 369 15.21 0.12 -20.41
CA THR A 369 14.80 -0.71 -21.55
C THR A 369 13.31 -1.04 -21.51
N ALA A 370 12.77 -1.51 -20.37
CA ALA A 370 11.37 -1.87 -20.27
C ALA A 370 10.44 -0.67 -20.52
N TRP A 371 10.80 0.52 -20.03
CA TRP A 371 10.03 1.75 -20.25
C TRP A 371 10.06 2.19 -21.72
N ARG A 372 11.24 2.18 -22.33
CA ARG A 372 11.39 2.53 -23.75
C ARG A 372 10.57 1.61 -24.63
N ILE A 373 10.71 0.29 -24.46
CA ILE A 373 9.97 -0.71 -25.24
C ILE A 373 8.46 -0.58 -25.05
N THR A 374 8.00 -0.34 -23.81
CA THR A 374 6.57 -0.15 -23.52
C THR A 374 6.04 1.10 -24.22
N ALA A 375 6.79 2.22 -24.19
CA ALA A 375 6.41 3.47 -24.84
C ALA A 375 6.39 3.32 -26.37
N GLU A 376 7.41 2.72 -26.97
CA GLU A 376 7.50 2.46 -28.42
C GLU A 376 6.39 1.51 -28.89
N SER A 377 6.11 0.44 -28.12
CA SER A 377 4.98 -0.46 -28.39
C SER A 377 3.64 0.28 -28.36
N TRP A 378 3.42 1.22 -27.43
CA TRP A 378 2.23 2.06 -27.41
C TRP A 378 2.17 3.03 -28.58
N LEU A 379 3.28 3.67 -28.93
CA LEU A 379 3.36 4.58 -30.08
C LEU A 379 3.07 3.88 -31.41
N ALA A 380 3.42 2.61 -31.54
CA ALA A 380 3.13 1.79 -32.73
C ALA A 380 1.67 1.33 -32.84
N GLN A 381 0.87 1.41 -31.74
CA GLN A 381 -0.53 1.00 -31.78
C GLN A 381 -1.38 1.92 -32.67
N PRO A 382 -2.46 1.41 -33.30
CA PRO A 382 -3.43 2.25 -33.98
C PRO A 382 -4.14 3.20 -33.00
N VAL A 383 -4.65 4.33 -33.49
CA VAL A 383 -5.19 5.43 -32.68
C VAL A 383 -6.20 4.94 -31.63
N TRP A 384 -7.11 4.05 -32.02
CA TRP A 384 -8.12 3.53 -31.10
C TRP A 384 -7.52 2.70 -29.94
N ARG A 385 -6.42 1.96 -30.17
CA ARG A 385 -5.71 1.26 -29.10
C ARG A 385 -4.86 2.19 -28.24
N LYS A 386 -4.36 3.29 -28.81
CA LYS A 386 -3.73 4.35 -27.99
C LYS A 386 -4.73 4.95 -27.00
N LEU A 387 -6.01 5.05 -27.40
CA LEU A 387 -7.07 5.59 -26.56
C LEU A 387 -7.59 4.57 -25.54
N PHE A 388 -7.84 3.32 -25.93
CA PHE A 388 -8.52 2.31 -25.11
C PHE A 388 -7.63 1.15 -24.67
N GLY A 389 -6.39 1.07 -25.16
CA GLY A 389 -5.41 0.07 -24.77
C GLY A 389 -5.51 -1.24 -25.54
N VAL A 390 -4.59 -2.16 -25.21
CA VAL A 390 -4.47 -3.50 -25.80
C VAL A 390 -5.12 -4.60 -24.94
N GLY A 391 -5.63 -4.23 -23.78
CA GLY A 391 -6.25 -5.10 -22.77
C GLY A 391 -5.41 -5.18 -21.47
N PRO A 392 -6.04 -5.15 -20.29
CA PRO A 392 -5.38 -5.41 -19.03
C PRO A 392 -4.64 -6.75 -19.04
N GLY A 393 -3.41 -6.81 -18.53
CA GLY A 393 -2.57 -8.01 -18.53
C GLY A 393 -1.98 -8.40 -19.89
N MET A 394 -2.15 -7.61 -20.96
CA MET A 394 -1.70 -7.93 -22.32
C MET A 394 -0.38 -7.21 -22.73
N MET A 395 0.35 -6.61 -21.77
CA MET A 395 1.58 -5.89 -22.07
C MET A 395 2.60 -6.77 -22.78
N HIS A 396 2.92 -7.94 -22.25
CA HIS A 396 3.89 -8.86 -22.84
C HIS A 396 3.51 -9.26 -24.27
N THR A 397 2.24 -9.58 -24.52
CA THR A 397 1.73 -9.94 -25.85
C THR A 397 1.86 -8.77 -26.83
N ALA A 398 1.55 -7.55 -26.39
CA ALA A 398 1.67 -6.34 -27.23
C ALA A 398 3.12 -6.04 -27.60
N VAL A 399 4.04 -6.17 -26.66
CA VAL A 399 5.48 -5.99 -26.89
C VAL A 399 6.00 -7.07 -27.84
N ALA A 400 5.61 -8.33 -27.65
CA ALA A 400 6.03 -9.42 -28.53
C ALA A 400 5.52 -9.23 -29.97
N GLN A 401 4.27 -8.77 -30.16
CA GLN A 401 3.74 -8.47 -31.49
C GLN A 401 4.44 -7.27 -32.15
N TRP A 402 4.78 -6.24 -31.35
CA TRP A 402 5.47 -5.07 -31.85
C TRP A 402 6.91 -5.38 -32.28
N ALA A 403 7.66 -6.11 -31.44
CA ALA A 403 9.05 -6.46 -31.70
C ALA A 403 9.24 -7.52 -32.80
N GLY A 404 8.20 -8.34 -33.09
CA GLY A 404 8.26 -9.39 -34.09
C GLY A 404 9.41 -10.38 -33.87
N ALA A 405 10.17 -10.68 -34.94
CA ALA A 405 11.33 -11.59 -34.88
C ALA A 405 12.55 -10.99 -34.19
N ASP A 406 12.61 -9.65 -34.05
CA ASP A 406 13.75 -8.93 -33.45
C ASP A 406 13.70 -8.91 -31.92
N ILE A 407 12.78 -9.66 -31.34
CA ILE A 407 12.67 -9.77 -29.88
C ILE A 407 13.93 -10.43 -29.31
N THR A 408 14.70 -9.69 -28.54
CA THR A 408 15.89 -10.23 -27.86
C THR A 408 15.47 -11.14 -26.70
N GLU A 409 16.35 -12.08 -26.32
CA GLU A 409 16.16 -12.93 -25.14
C GLU A 409 15.75 -12.10 -23.91
N ARG A 410 16.37 -10.93 -23.73
CA ARG A 410 16.09 -9.98 -22.64
C ARG A 410 14.67 -9.40 -22.70
N MET A 411 14.15 -9.09 -23.87
CA MET A 411 12.78 -8.61 -24.05
C MET A 411 11.74 -9.68 -23.74
N ARG A 412 12.04 -10.95 -23.99
CA ARG A 412 11.17 -12.09 -23.67
C ARG A 412 10.95 -12.26 -22.16
N THR A 413 11.86 -11.73 -21.33
CA THR A 413 11.77 -11.84 -19.88
C THR A 413 10.94 -10.73 -19.22
N PHE A 414 10.54 -9.68 -19.96
CA PHE A 414 9.72 -8.60 -19.41
C PHE A 414 8.21 -8.91 -19.50
N TYR A 415 7.63 -9.36 -18.41
CA TYR A 415 6.18 -9.58 -18.27
C TYR A 415 5.43 -8.33 -17.83
N ALA A 416 6.11 -7.26 -17.41
CA ALA A 416 5.54 -6.00 -16.96
C ALA A 416 6.49 -4.83 -17.24
N ALA A 417 5.94 -3.62 -17.38
CA ALA A 417 6.70 -2.42 -17.66
C ALA A 417 7.61 -1.96 -16.49
N HIS A 418 7.49 -2.54 -15.31
CA HIS A 418 8.10 -2.01 -14.08
C HIS A 418 7.80 -0.52 -13.84
N ASN A 419 6.66 -0.05 -14.33
CA ASN A 419 6.05 1.25 -14.11
C ASN A 419 4.55 1.09 -14.33
N GLU A 420 3.75 1.14 -13.26
CA GLU A 420 2.31 0.91 -13.33
C GLU A 420 1.58 1.91 -14.24
N TYR A 421 2.10 3.12 -14.36
CA TYR A 421 1.48 4.17 -15.18
C TYR A 421 1.72 3.93 -16.67
N LEU A 422 2.94 3.53 -17.06
CA LEU A 422 3.26 3.14 -18.44
C LEU A 422 2.52 1.86 -18.82
N GLU A 423 2.43 0.91 -17.92
CA GLU A 423 1.66 -0.32 -18.15
C GLU A 423 0.18 -0.02 -18.35
N LEU A 424 -0.41 0.87 -17.55
CA LEU A 424 -1.78 1.35 -17.76
C LEU A 424 -1.95 2.07 -19.09
N LEU A 425 -0.98 2.91 -19.48
CA LEU A 425 -1.01 3.61 -20.77
C LEU A 425 -1.07 2.63 -21.95
N LEU A 426 -0.28 1.57 -21.94
CA LEU A 426 -0.31 0.54 -22.99
C LEU A 426 -1.57 -0.32 -22.90
N THR A 427 -1.92 -0.78 -21.69
CA THR A 427 -2.95 -1.81 -21.52
C THR A 427 -4.38 -1.28 -21.49
N THR A 428 -4.62 -0.07 -20.95
CA THR A 428 -5.95 0.56 -20.89
C THR A 428 -6.04 1.89 -21.65
N GLY A 429 -4.96 2.28 -22.31
CA GLY A 429 -4.86 3.48 -23.13
C GLY A 429 -4.89 4.78 -22.32
N VAL A 430 -4.88 5.90 -23.05
CA VAL A 430 -4.99 7.25 -22.45
C VAL A 430 -6.25 7.38 -21.60
N ALA A 431 -7.36 6.79 -22.02
CA ALA A 431 -8.62 6.86 -21.29
C ALA A 431 -8.53 6.18 -19.91
N GLY A 432 -7.91 4.99 -19.83
CA GLY A 432 -7.74 4.27 -18.57
C GLY A 432 -6.74 4.95 -17.64
N LEU A 433 -5.62 5.43 -18.17
CA LEU A 433 -4.64 6.19 -17.37
C LEU A 433 -5.27 7.49 -16.83
N ALA A 434 -6.00 8.24 -17.66
CA ALA A 434 -6.68 9.47 -17.23
C ALA A 434 -7.74 9.18 -16.16
N ALA A 435 -8.53 8.11 -16.30
CA ALA A 435 -9.50 7.68 -15.30
C ALA A 435 -8.82 7.32 -13.96
N TRP A 436 -7.69 6.60 -14.01
CA TRP A 436 -6.91 6.26 -12.81
C TRP A 436 -6.34 7.51 -12.13
N LEU A 437 -5.74 8.42 -12.88
CA LEU A 437 -5.21 9.67 -12.33
C LEU A 437 -6.34 10.54 -11.73
N TRP A 438 -7.50 10.61 -12.40
CA TRP A 438 -8.68 11.27 -11.84
C TRP A 438 -9.10 10.64 -10.51
N PHE A 439 -9.17 9.30 -10.44
CA PHE A 439 -9.50 8.57 -9.21
C PHE A 439 -8.52 8.94 -8.08
N VAL A 440 -7.22 8.86 -8.32
CA VAL A 440 -6.18 9.19 -7.34
C VAL A 440 -6.30 10.66 -6.89
N ILE A 441 -6.38 11.59 -7.84
CA ILE A 441 -6.44 13.03 -7.55
C ILE A 441 -7.70 13.38 -6.74
N ALA A 442 -8.86 12.82 -7.08
CA ALA A 442 -10.11 13.08 -6.37
C ALA A 442 -10.02 12.64 -4.90
N HIS A 443 -9.40 11.48 -4.64
CA HIS A 443 -9.22 10.96 -3.29
C HIS A 443 -8.19 11.76 -2.49
N LEU A 444 -7.02 12.05 -3.07
CA LEU A 444 -5.95 12.80 -2.39
C LEU A 444 -6.34 14.26 -2.12
N ARG A 445 -7.07 14.91 -3.03
CA ARG A 445 -7.61 16.26 -2.77
C ARG A 445 -8.55 16.27 -1.58
N LYS A 446 -9.46 15.30 -1.49
CA LYS A 446 -10.37 15.17 -0.34
C LYS A 446 -9.61 14.89 0.96
N ALA A 447 -8.57 14.05 0.91
CA ALA A 447 -7.69 13.79 2.05
C ALA A 447 -6.96 15.06 2.51
N ALA A 448 -6.41 15.85 1.60
CA ALA A 448 -5.71 17.09 1.92
C ALA A 448 -6.60 18.09 2.69
N HIS A 449 -7.88 18.21 2.32
CA HIS A 449 -8.85 19.05 3.03
C HIS A 449 -9.25 18.49 4.40
N ASN A 450 -9.09 17.18 4.63
CA ASN A 450 -9.49 16.49 5.85
C ASN A 450 -8.29 15.92 6.64
N TRP A 451 -7.07 16.38 6.39
CA TRP A 451 -5.82 15.82 6.90
C TRP A 451 -5.80 15.56 8.41
N LEU A 452 -6.38 16.49 9.19
CA LEU A 452 -6.37 16.41 10.66
C LEU A 452 -7.41 15.44 11.23
N ARG A 453 -8.29 14.88 10.40
CA ARG A 453 -9.26 13.88 10.87
C ARG A 453 -8.58 12.55 11.19
N PRO A 454 -9.03 11.87 12.25
CA PRO A 454 -8.48 10.56 12.61
C PRO A 454 -8.54 9.58 11.42
N GLY A 455 -7.43 8.95 11.12
CA GLY A 455 -7.31 7.96 10.04
C GLY A 455 -6.92 8.52 8.68
N VAL A 456 -7.15 9.81 8.40
CA VAL A 456 -6.85 10.38 7.08
C VAL A 456 -5.34 10.43 6.83
N ALA A 457 -4.57 11.00 7.76
CA ALA A 457 -3.12 11.15 7.59
C ALA A 457 -2.39 9.81 7.36
N PRO A 458 -2.52 8.78 8.22
CA PRO A 458 -1.79 7.52 8.03
C PRO A 458 -2.16 6.81 6.72
N VAL A 459 -3.47 6.79 6.35
CA VAL A 459 -3.89 6.15 5.10
C VAL A 459 -3.43 6.95 3.88
N THR A 460 -3.43 8.28 3.96
CA THR A 460 -2.87 9.11 2.88
C THR A 460 -1.39 8.86 2.69
N LEU A 461 -0.61 8.78 3.77
CA LEU A 461 0.83 8.49 3.70
C LEU A 461 1.09 7.09 3.12
N ALA A 462 0.29 6.09 3.47
CA ALA A 462 0.35 4.75 2.90
C ALA A 462 0.08 4.76 1.38
N LEU A 463 -0.97 5.47 0.96
CA LEU A 463 -1.31 5.62 -0.46
C LEU A 463 -0.26 6.40 -1.24
N VAL A 464 0.26 7.51 -0.71
CA VAL A 464 1.34 8.29 -1.36
C VAL A 464 2.60 7.44 -1.51
N SER A 465 2.96 6.69 -0.47
CA SER A 465 4.11 5.78 -0.52
C SER A 465 3.95 4.73 -1.62
N TYR A 466 2.77 4.07 -1.69
CA TYR A 466 2.52 3.10 -2.76
C TYR A 466 2.51 3.74 -4.15
N LEU A 467 1.87 4.89 -4.33
CA LEU A 467 1.81 5.58 -5.62
C LEU A 467 3.19 6.00 -6.13
N ALA A 468 4.09 6.40 -5.24
CA ALA A 468 5.48 6.67 -5.59
C ALA A 468 6.25 5.36 -5.91
N HIS A 469 6.04 4.30 -5.12
CA HIS A 469 6.58 2.97 -5.40
C HIS A 469 6.14 2.45 -6.78
N ALA A 470 4.89 2.70 -7.19
CA ALA A 470 4.31 2.28 -8.46
C ALA A 470 5.00 2.87 -9.70
N VAL A 471 5.76 3.97 -9.55
CA VAL A 471 6.55 4.57 -10.66
C VAL A 471 7.64 3.61 -11.16
N ILE A 472 8.21 2.79 -10.26
CA ILE A 472 9.31 1.87 -10.59
C ILE A 472 8.98 0.42 -10.20
N SER A 473 7.70 0.08 -10.11
CA SER A 473 7.21 -1.24 -9.72
C SER A 473 6.09 -1.73 -10.64
N ILE A 474 5.58 -2.91 -10.35
CA ILE A 474 4.56 -3.59 -11.14
C ILE A 474 3.25 -3.72 -10.36
N ARG A 475 2.14 -3.61 -11.09
CA ARG A 475 0.80 -3.87 -10.53
C ARG A 475 0.56 -5.37 -10.46
N VAL A 476 0.29 -5.86 -9.27
CA VAL A 476 0.04 -7.28 -9.04
C VAL A 476 -1.25 -7.50 -8.26
N SER A 477 -1.92 -8.61 -8.54
CA SER A 477 -3.14 -9.01 -7.82
C SER A 477 -2.92 -9.29 -6.32
N MET A 478 -1.66 -9.39 -5.91
CA MET A 478 -1.27 -9.60 -4.51
C MET A 478 -1.27 -8.32 -3.66
N ILE A 479 -1.24 -7.12 -4.29
CA ILE A 479 -1.07 -5.83 -3.58
C ILE A 479 -2.16 -4.84 -3.98
N PHE A 480 -2.56 -4.81 -5.24
CA PHE A 480 -3.50 -3.81 -5.74
C PHE A 480 -4.87 -3.82 -5.01
N PRO A 481 -5.43 -4.99 -4.60
CA PRO A 481 -6.67 -5.02 -3.82
C PRO A 481 -6.57 -4.26 -2.50
N GLU A 482 -5.46 -4.39 -1.76
CA GLU A 482 -5.23 -3.68 -0.51
C GLU A 482 -5.24 -2.17 -0.72
N ILE A 483 -4.62 -1.71 -1.81
CA ILE A 483 -4.57 -0.27 -2.16
C ILE A 483 -5.97 0.26 -2.44
N MET A 484 -6.81 -0.47 -3.17
CA MET A 484 -8.19 -0.06 -3.43
C MET A 484 -9.02 0.00 -2.14
N LEU A 485 -8.80 -0.92 -1.20
CA LEU A 485 -9.46 -0.87 0.11
C LEU A 485 -8.95 0.29 0.98
N LEU A 486 -7.67 0.65 0.89
CA LEU A 486 -7.13 1.86 1.55
C LEU A 486 -7.76 3.14 0.98
N PHE A 487 -7.98 3.24 -0.33
CA PHE A 487 -8.73 4.35 -0.92
C PHE A 487 -10.17 4.40 -0.40
N ALA A 488 -10.84 3.25 -0.25
CA ALA A 488 -12.17 3.18 0.35
C ALA A 488 -12.17 3.65 1.80
N LEU A 489 -11.21 3.18 2.61
CA LEU A 489 -11.03 3.61 4.01
C LEU A 489 -10.73 5.11 4.12
N LEU A 490 -9.91 5.65 3.23
CA LEU A 490 -9.65 7.09 3.17
C LEU A 490 -10.96 7.88 3.03
N GLN A 491 -11.88 7.43 2.16
CA GLN A 491 -13.19 8.08 2.02
C GLN A 491 -14.03 7.95 3.30
N VAL A 492 -13.97 6.78 3.95
CA VAL A 492 -14.66 6.55 5.24
C VAL A 492 -14.19 7.54 6.30
N PHE A 493 -12.88 7.78 6.41
CA PHE A 493 -12.28 8.68 7.39
C PHE A 493 -12.46 10.17 7.04
N CYS A 494 -12.65 10.51 5.77
CA CYS A 494 -12.94 11.87 5.34
C CYS A 494 -14.38 12.34 5.66
N LEU A 495 -15.30 11.43 6.02
CA LEU A 495 -16.67 11.79 6.36
C LEU A 495 -16.79 12.29 7.81
N GLN A 496 -17.74 13.21 8.06
CA GLN A 496 -18.05 13.68 9.42
C GLN A 496 -18.67 12.54 10.25
N PRO A 497 -18.32 12.41 11.54
CA PRO A 497 -19.01 11.51 12.44
C PRO A 497 -20.51 11.86 12.53
N GLU A 498 -21.40 10.85 12.54
CA GLU A 498 -22.86 11.05 12.62
C GLU A 498 -23.29 11.82 13.91
N GLN A 499 -22.48 11.84 14.94
CA GLN A 499 -22.79 12.51 16.21
C GLN A 499 -22.72 14.04 16.14
N GLU A 500 -21.95 14.64 15.23
CA GLU A 500 -21.90 16.10 15.09
C GLU A 500 -23.16 16.66 14.37
N LYS A 501 -23.83 15.87 13.53
CA LYS A 501 -25.05 16.32 12.87
C LYS A 501 -26.24 16.40 13.83
N ASN A 502 -26.28 15.55 14.85
CA ASN A 502 -27.37 15.56 15.83
C ASN A 502 -27.18 16.62 16.93
N SER A 503 -25.92 17.02 17.22
CA SER A 503 -25.65 18.11 18.17
C SER A 503 -25.84 19.50 17.55
N ALA A 504 -25.54 19.67 16.27
CA ALA A 504 -25.76 20.95 15.57
C ALA A 504 -27.24 21.29 15.33
N THR A 505 -28.14 20.28 15.38
CA THR A 505 -29.61 20.46 15.31
C THR A 505 -30.26 20.58 16.68
N ALA A 506 -29.56 20.31 17.78
CA ALA A 506 -30.08 20.27 19.15
C ALA A 506 -29.73 21.49 20.02
N GLU A 507 -28.91 22.43 19.55
CA GLU A 507 -28.64 23.67 20.29
C GLU A 507 -29.69 24.74 20.01
N LYS A 508 -30.89 24.58 20.60
CA LYS A 508 -31.67 25.71 21.08
C LYS A 508 -31.12 26.09 22.46
N PRO A 509 -30.90 27.37 22.76
CA PRO A 509 -30.31 27.77 24.04
C PRO A 509 -31.27 27.46 25.18
N VAL A 510 -30.91 26.44 25.99
CA VAL A 510 -31.61 26.16 27.24
C VAL A 510 -31.12 27.17 28.28
N ARG A 511 -32.04 28.03 28.75
CA ARG A 511 -31.86 28.92 29.89
C ARG A 511 -31.44 28.11 31.12
N TYR A 512 -30.33 28.47 31.72
CA TYR A 512 -29.83 27.93 32.96
C TYR A 512 -30.82 28.22 34.12
N GLY A 513 -31.45 27.16 34.64
CA GLY A 513 -32.08 27.12 35.94
C GLY A 513 -31.09 26.46 36.94
N LYS A 514 -30.83 27.14 38.06
CA LYS A 514 -29.98 26.65 39.17
C LYS A 514 -30.58 25.37 39.82
N GLY A 515 -29.75 24.34 39.94
CA GLY A 515 -29.88 23.36 41.04
C GLY A 515 -30.18 21.92 40.62
N LYS A 516 -29.11 21.09 40.62
CA LYS A 516 -29.00 19.81 41.36
C LYS A 516 -27.73 19.09 40.92
N LYS A 517 -26.84 18.81 41.86
CA LYS A 517 -25.67 17.96 41.64
C LYS A 517 -26.13 16.57 41.19
N THR A 518 -26.03 16.27 39.90
CA THR A 518 -26.12 14.91 39.36
C THR A 518 -24.82 14.18 39.65
N LYS A 519 -24.87 13.01 40.27
CA LYS A 519 -23.76 12.08 40.48
C LYS A 519 -23.07 11.87 39.11
N SER A 520 -21.77 12.08 39.08
CA SER A 520 -20.93 11.73 37.94
C SER A 520 -21.12 10.25 37.62
N ALA A 521 -21.61 9.97 36.41
CA ALA A 521 -21.62 8.61 35.88
C ALA A 521 -20.18 8.07 35.86
N GLU A 522 -19.96 6.93 36.48
CA GLU A 522 -18.67 6.23 36.39
C GLU A 522 -18.28 6.07 34.93
N PRO A 523 -17.00 6.29 34.59
CA PRO A 523 -16.54 6.11 33.22
C PRO A 523 -16.72 4.63 32.86
N VAL A 524 -17.58 4.34 31.91
CA VAL A 524 -17.72 3.00 31.32
C VAL A 524 -16.34 2.56 30.88
N GLN A 525 -15.74 1.61 31.57
CA GLN A 525 -14.47 1.01 31.20
C GLN A 525 -14.60 0.45 29.77
N GLN A 526 -13.95 1.09 28.81
CA GLN A 526 -13.89 0.55 27.47
C GLN A 526 -13.15 -0.79 27.51
N PRO A 527 -13.71 -1.86 26.97
CA PRO A 527 -13.03 -3.15 26.92
C PRO A 527 -11.66 -2.98 26.26
N GLY A 528 -10.65 -3.66 26.82
CA GLY A 528 -9.27 -3.57 26.31
C GLY A 528 -9.20 -3.84 24.82
N LEU A 529 -8.26 -3.21 24.13
CA LEU A 529 -8.10 -3.23 22.66
C LEU A 529 -8.15 -4.68 22.12
N LEU A 530 -7.49 -5.60 22.79
CA LEU A 530 -7.46 -7.02 22.40
C LEU A 530 -8.86 -7.67 22.45
N ARG A 531 -9.66 -7.39 23.46
CA ARG A 531 -11.01 -7.96 23.60
C ARG A 531 -11.99 -7.44 22.54
N GLN A 532 -11.80 -6.20 22.09
CA GLN A 532 -12.57 -5.61 21.02
C GLN A 532 -12.21 -6.17 19.63
N TRP A 533 -10.92 -6.50 19.41
CA TRP A 533 -10.40 -6.87 18.11
C TRP A 533 -10.26 -8.37 17.89
N LEU A 534 -10.28 -9.18 18.94
CA LEU A 534 -10.18 -10.64 18.82
C LEU A 534 -11.27 -11.24 17.90
N PRO A 535 -12.57 -10.88 18.03
CA PRO A 535 -13.60 -11.44 17.15
C PRO A 535 -13.39 -11.10 15.66
N PRO A 536 -13.16 -9.83 15.24
CA PRO A 536 -12.91 -9.54 13.84
C PRO A 536 -11.58 -10.11 13.31
N ILE A 537 -10.55 -10.28 14.15
CA ILE A 537 -9.31 -10.95 13.77
C ILE A 537 -9.58 -12.42 13.46
N VAL A 538 -10.22 -13.14 14.37
CA VAL A 538 -10.57 -14.56 14.17
C VAL A 538 -11.47 -14.71 12.95
N ALA A 539 -12.50 -13.87 12.80
CA ALA A 539 -13.38 -13.90 11.64
C ALA A 539 -12.66 -13.61 10.32
N GLY A 540 -11.71 -12.67 10.30
CA GLY A 540 -10.91 -12.35 9.11
C GLY A 540 -9.96 -13.48 8.71
N ILE A 541 -9.28 -14.08 9.68
CA ILE A 541 -8.41 -15.26 9.44
C ILE A 541 -9.26 -16.44 8.94
N ALA A 542 -10.40 -16.72 9.60
CA ALA A 542 -11.31 -17.78 9.19
C ALA A 542 -11.87 -17.54 7.77
N MET A 543 -12.25 -16.29 7.45
CA MET A 543 -12.70 -15.90 6.11
C MET A 543 -11.63 -16.21 5.08
N MET A 544 -10.37 -15.82 5.31
CA MET A 544 -9.27 -16.10 4.39
C MET A 544 -9.02 -17.61 4.25
N ALA A 545 -9.02 -18.36 5.33
CA ALA A 545 -8.79 -19.81 5.31
C ALA A 545 -9.89 -20.55 4.55
N VAL A 546 -11.17 -20.23 4.83
CA VAL A 546 -12.33 -20.86 4.15
C VAL A 546 -12.35 -20.48 2.67
N CYS A 547 -12.21 -19.20 2.34
CA CYS A 547 -12.19 -18.76 0.94
C CYS A 547 -10.98 -19.33 0.20
N GLY A 548 -9.83 -19.46 0.84
CA GLY A 548 -8.65 -20.12 0.27
C GLY A 548 -8.88 -21.60 -0.01
N ALA A 549 -9.58 -22.33 0.88
CA ALA A 549 -9.96 -23.72 0.62
C ALA A 549 -10.99 -23.84 -0.52
N VAL A 550 -12.01 -22.99 -0.52
CA VAL A 550 -13.04 -22.93 -1.58
C VAL A 550 -12.41 -22.56 -2.93
N SER A 551 -11.46 -21.63 -2.96
CA SER A 551 -10.79 -21.24 -4.20
C SER A 551 -10.04 -22.40 -4.85
N ARG A 552 -9.39 -23.26 -4.05
CA ARG A 552 -8.70 -24.47 -4.56
C ARG A 552 -9.66 -25.43 -5.23
N VAL A 553 -10.91 -25.54 -4.74
CA VAL A 553 -11.94 -26.38 -5.33
C VAL A 553 -12.48 -25.75 -6.62
N ILE A 554 -12.85 -24.48 -6.58
CA ILE A 554 -13.47 -23.80 -7.73
C ILE A 554 -12.48 -23.59 -8.88
N PHE A 555 -11.29 -23.10 -8.58
CA PHE A 555 -10.28 -22.76 -9.60
C PHE A 555 -9.31 -23.89 -9.91
N GLY A 556 -9.24 -24.95 -9.10
CA GLY A 556 -8.47 -26.16 -9.40
C GLY A 556 -8.95 -26.88 -10.67
N PHE A 557 -10.16 -26.56 -11.16
CA PHE A 557 -10.68 -27.02 -12.45
C PHE A 557 -10.40 -26.05 -13.60
N LEU A 558 -9.93 -24.82 -13.32
CA LEU A 558 -9.74 -23.76 -14.31
C LEU A 558 -8.26 -23.47 -14.60
N PHE A 559 -7.38 -23.77 -13.68
CA PHE A 559 -5.93 -23.58 -13.73
C PHE A 559 -5.20 -24.84 -13.28
#